data_4657e60cb786212ad4ab35a9df8226a9
#
_entry.id   4657e60cb786212ad4ab35a9df8226a9
#
_cell.length_a   1.000
_cell.length_b   1.000
_cell.length_c   1.000
_cell.angle_alpha   90.00
_cell.angle_beta   90.00
_cell.angle_gamma   90.00
#
_symmetry.space_group_name_H-M   'P 1'
#
loop_
_entity.id
_entity.type
_entity.pdbx_description
1 polymer ?
#
loop_
_entity_poly.entity_id
_entity_poly.type
_entity_poly.pdbx_seq_one_letter_code
_entity_poly.pdbx_strand_id
1 'polypeptide(L)'
;QLAALLASLLGRWRRFSRQQLRLLVACGAAAGIASAYHAPIGGSFFVAEIILGTIAMESLGALIAASVTAALTMQVLGNADTLYQGPKFQLNSSWEMGPYLLLGLLAGALAPVFLRSLRRAETLFVETKLPLIGRLTLGGLLVGGIAINVPEVCGNGYSVIVDILNGRIVWLGLIGIMVCKWLATASSVGSGA
;
A
#
# COMPACT_ATOMS: atom_id res chain seq x y z
N GLN A 1 10.77 -2.77 -2.28
CA GLN A 1 11.52 -2.74 -3.55
C GLN A 1 12.99 -3.08 -3.35
N LEU A 2 13.72 -2.43 -2.44
CA LEU A 2 15.15 -2.69 -2.20
C LEU A 2 15.45 -4.15 -1.84
N ALA A 3 14.66 -4.76 -0.96
CA ALA A 3 14.85 -6.16 -0.57
C ALA A 3 14.62 -7.12 -1.76
N ALA A 4 13.65 -6.85 -2.61
CA ALA A 4 13.42 -7.61 -3.84
C ALA A 4 14.56 -7.45 -4.85
N LEU A 5 15.14 -6.24 -4.95
CA LEU A 5 16.30 -5.96 -5.78
C LEU A 5 17.52 -6.77 -5.32
N LEU A 6 17.83 -6.73 -4.01
CA LEU A 6 18.93 -7.50 -3.43
C LEU A 6 18.76 -9.00 -3.65
N ALA A 7 17.53 -9.51 -3.46
CA ALA A 7 17.19 -10.90 -3.75
C ALA A 7 17.43 -11.25 -5.24
N SER A 8 17.06 -10.36 -6.15
CA SER A 8 17.30 -10.53 -7.60
C SER A 8 18.80 -10.58 -7.93
N LEU A 9 19.61 -9.68 -7.34
CA LEU A 9 21.05 -9.65 -7.54
C LEU A 9 21.73 -10.93 -7.05
N LEU A 10 21.38 -11.36 -5.83
CA LEU A 10 21.89 -12.61 -5.24
C LEU A 10 21.53 -13.83 -6.09
N GLY A 11 20.28 -13.92 -6.56
CA GLY A 11 19.82 -15.03 -7.37
C GLY A 11 20.51 -15.08 -8.73
N ARG A 12 20.79 -13.94 -9.34
CA ARG A 12 21.57 -13.85 -10.60
C ARG A 12 23.02 -14.24 -10.37
N TRP A 13 23.62 -13.77 -9.31
CA TRP A 13 25.02 -14.12 -8.99
C TRP A 13 25.19 -15.62 -8.75
N ARG A 14 24.21 -16.25 -8.08
CA ARG A 14 24.18 -17.71 -7.83
C ARG A 14 23.68 -18.54 -9.01
N ARG A 15 23.28 -17.89 -10.14
CA ARG A 15 22.76 -18.55 -11.34
C ARG A 15 21.55 -19.44 -11.09
N PHE A 16 20.61 -18.97 -10.25
CA PHE A 16 19.38 -19.71 -9.98
C PHE A 16 18.50 -19.84 -11.22
N SER A 17 17.72 -20.91 -11.28
CA SER A 17 16.71 -21.09 -12.33
C SER A 17 15.66 -19.98 -12.28
N ARG A 18 14.92 -19.76 -13.38
CA ARG A 18 13.88 -18.69 -13.42
C ARG A 18 12.82 -18.85 -12.33
N GLN A 19 12.43 -20.07 -12.00
CA GLN A 19 11.46 -20.35 -10.94
C GLN A 19 12.03 -19.99 -9.55
N GLN A 20 13.24 -20.43 -9.27
CA GLN A 20 13.93 -20.12 -8.01
C GLN A 20 14.18 -18.62 -7.86
N LEU A 21 14.57 -17.93 -8.94
CA LEU A 21 14.78 -16.49 -8.94
C LEU A 21 13.47 -15.74 -8.65
N ARG A 22 12.36 -16.16 -9.28
CA ARG A 22 11.03 -15.57 -9.04
C ARG A 22 10.60 -15.74 -7.59
N LEU A 23 10.78 -16.92 -7.01
CA LEU A 23 10.47 -17.19 -5.61
C LEU A 23 11.36 -16.37 -4.68
N LEU A 24 12.67 -16.30 -4.96
CA LEU A 24 13.62 -15.52 -4.14
C LEU A 24 13.26 -14.01 -4.13
N VAL A 25 12.92 -13.46 -5.30
CA VAL A 25 12.47 -12.06 -5.43
C VAL A 25 11.16 -11.83 -4.68
N ALA A 26 10.24 -12.78 -4.75
CA ALA A 26 9.00 -12.75 -3.99
C ALA A 26 9.27 -12.79 -2.47
N CYS A 27 10.18 -13.64 -1.99
CA CYS A 27 10.61 -13.66 -0.59
C CYS A 27 11.21 -12.32 -0.15
N GLY A 28 12.05 -11.69 -0.98
CA GLY A 28 12.58 -10.36 -0.72
C GLY A 28 11.49 -9.28 -0.64
N ALA A 29 10.50 -9.35 -1.54
CA ALA A 29 9.36 -8.43 -1.50
C ALA A 29 8.50 -8.63 -0.24
N ALA A 30 8.21 -9.88 0.12
CA ALA A 30 7.45 -10.23 1.31
C ALA A 30 8.17 -9.79 2.60
N ALA A 31 9.48 -10.02 2.69
CA ALA A 31 10.32 -9.54 3.77
C ALA A 31 10.29 -8.00 3.89
N GLY A 32 10.39 -7.29 2.77
CA GLY A 32 10.33 -5.82 2.74
C GLY A 32 8.97 -5.27 3.18
N ILE A 33 7.87 -5.91 2.78
CA ILE A 33 6.52 -5.53 3.23
C ILE A 33 6.35 -5.85 4.73
N ALA A 34 6.75 -7.04 5.15
CA ALA A 34 6.64 -7.48 6.54
C ALA A 34 7.41 -6.56 7.50
N SER A 35 8.63 -6.14 7.12
CA SER A 35 9.43 -5.21 7.91
C SER A 35 8.83 -3.82 7.99
N ALA A 36 8.24 -3.32 6.88
CA ALA A 36 7.66 -1.99 6.83
C ALA A 36 6.32 -1.89 7.57
N TYR A 37 5.47 -2.93 7.48
CA TYR A 37 4.12 -2.91 8.05
C TYR A 37 3.96 -3.74 9.33
N HIS A 38 5.01 -4.39 9.81
CA HIS A 38 4.96 -5.34 10.94
C HIS A 38 3.89 -6.44 10.76
N ALA A 39 3.63 -6.82 9.51
CA ALA A 39 2.57 -7.75 9.13
C ALA A 39 3.14 -8.94 8.32
N PRO A 40 3.84 -9.90 8.96
CA PRO A 40 4.53 -10.98 8.26
C PRO A 40 3.57 -11.90 7.49
N ILE A 41 2.43 -12.24 8.07
CA ILE A 41 1.42 -13.09 7.42
C ILE A 41 0.77 -12.34 6.26
N GLY A 42 0.31 -11.11 6.50
CA GLY A 42 -0.31 -10.26 5.47
C GLY A 42 0.63 -9.98 4.30
N GLY A 43 1.91 -9.67 4.58
CA GLY A 43 2.94 -9.47 3.56
C GLY A 43 3.19 -10.70 2.70
N SER A 44 3.19 -11.89 3.31
CA SER A 44 3.37 -13.16 2.59
C SER A 44 2.22 -13.45 1.63
N PHE A 45 0.98 -13.33 2.10
CA PHE A 45 -0.21 -13.54 1.26
C PHE A 45 -0.33 -12.49 0.16
N PHE A 46 -0.08 -11.23 0.47
CA PHE A 46 -0.07 -10.16 -0.53
C PHE A 46 0.90 -10.45 -1.67
N VAL A 47 2.12 -10.87 -1.35
CA VAL A 47 3.13 -11.17 -2.37
C VAL A 47 2.79 -12.46 -3.13
N ALA A 48 2.23 -13.48 -2.47
CA ALA A 48 1.76 -14.68 -3.13
C ALA A 48 0.69 -14.36 -4.18
N GLU A 49 -0.25 -13.50 -3.84
CA GLU A 49 -1.33 -13.09 -4.74
C GLU A 49 -0.84 -12.19 -5.87
N ILE A 50 -0.12 -11.10 -5.55
CA ILE A 50 0.22 -10.05 -6.53
C ILE A 50 1.44 -10.42 -7.38
N ILE A 51 2.47 -11.04 -6.81
CA ILE A 51 3.73 -11.32 -7.52
C ILE A 51 3.73 -12.73 -8.11
N LEU A 52 3.32 -13.73 -7.33
CA LEU A 52 3.29 -15.10 -7.81
C LEU A 52 2.01 -15.41 -8.59
N GLY A 53 0.90 -14.72 -8.32
CA GLY A 53 -0.40 -14.92 -8.94
C GLY A 53 -1.07 -16.25 -8.52
N THR A 54 -0.48 -16.99 -7.59
CA THR A 54 -1.00 -18.25 -7.06
C THR A 54 -0.61 -18.44 -5.61
N ILE A 55 -1.54 -18.94 -4.81
CA ILE A 55 -1.30 -19.32 -3.42
C ILE A 55 -0.96 -20.82 -3.39
N ALA A 56 0.28 -21.14 -3.79
CA ALA A 56 0.78 -22.52 -3.73
C ALA A 56 1.45 -22.77 -2.37
N MET A 57 1.11 -23.87 -1.72
CA MET A 57 1.67 -24.24 -0.40
C MET A 57 3.19 -24.34 -0.42
N GLU A 58 3.78 -24.77 -1.54
CA GLU A 58 5.23 -24.90 -1.72
C GLU A 58 5.98 -23.55 -1.63
N SER A 59 5.35 -22.47 -2.09
CA SER A 59 5.95 -21.13 -2.06
C SER A 59 5.61 -20.36 -0.79
N LEU A 60 4.46 -20.63 -0.18
CA LEU A 60 4.00 -19.94 1.03
C LEU A 60 4.96 -20.13 2.21
N GLY A 61 5.48 -21.34 2.41
CA GLY A 61 6.44 -21.63 3.49
C GLY A 61 7.67 -20.72 3.43
N ALA A 62 8.25 -20.56 2.24
CA ALA A 62 9.41 -19.71 2.03
C ALA A 62 9.07 -18.20 2.24
N LEU A 63 7.90 -17.77 1.75
CA LEU A 63 7.43 -16.39 1.93
C LEU A 63 7.20 -16.06 3.40
N ILE A 64 6.52 -16.95 4.15
CA ILE A 64 6.27 -16.77 5.59
C ILE A 64 7.59 -16.74 6.37
N ALA A 65 8.50 -17.69 6.09
CA ALA A 65 9.80 -17.72 6.75
C ALA A 65 10.59 -16.42 6.53
N ALA A 66 10.65 -15.92 5.29
CA ALA A 66 11.31 -14.67 4.96
C ALA A 66 10.65 -13.46 5.66
N SER A 67 9.33 -13.41 5.67
CA SER A 67 8.55 -12.32 6.29
C SER A 67 8.69 -12.31 7.81
N VAL A 68 8.59 -13.47 8.46
CA VAL A 68 8.74 -13.58 9.92
C VAL A 68 10.15 -13.23 10.33
N THR A 69 11.17 -13.74 9.63
CA THR A 69 12.57 -13.41 9.92
C THR A 69 12.83 -11.91 9.79
N ALA A 70 12.28 -11.27 8.76
CA ALA A 70 12.43 -9.82 8.58
C ALA A 70 11.74 -9.03 9.70
N ALA A 71 10.52 -9.41 10.09
CA ALA A 71 9.79 -8.77 11.18
C ALA A 71 10.52 -8.93 12.53
N LEU A 72 11.02 -10.13 12.84
CA LEU A 72 11.81 -10.38 14.05
C LEU A 72 13.11 -9.58 14.05
N THR A 73 13.81 -9.48 12.91
CA THR A 73 15.03 -8.68 12.80
C THR A 73 14.75 -7.21 13.10
N MET A 74 13.64 -6.65 12.60
CA MET A 74 13.25 -5.28 12.90
C MET A 74 12.97 -5.07 14.40
N GLN A 75 12.31 -6.02 15.06
CA GLN A 75 12.08 -5.95 16.50
C GLN A 75 13.38 -5.98 17.31
N VAL A 76 14.33 -6.83 16.93
CA VAL A 76 15.65 -6.93 17.59
C VAL A 76 16.48 -5.68 17.39
N LEU A 77 16.40 -5.05 16.22
CA LEU A 77 17.12 -3.80 15.94
C LEU A 77 16.51 -2.56 16.64
N GLY A 78 15.45 -2.73 17.42
CA GLY A 78 14.87 -1.68 18.25
C GLY A 78 13.86 -0.77 17.54
N ASN A 79 13.53 -1.03 16.29
CA ASN A 79 12.47 -0.34 15.55
C ASN A 79 11.12 -1.07 15.72
N ALA A 80 10.75 -1.33 16.97
CA ALA A 80 9.50 -2.01 17.32
C ALA A 80 8.27 -1.08 17.26
N ASP A 81 8.45 0.19 16.93
CA ASP A 81 7.35 1.14 16.83
C ASP A 81 6.42 0.75 15.70
N THR A 82 5.15 0.55 16.05
CA THR A 82 4.09 0.33 15.05
C THR A 82 3.98 1.56 14.18
N LEU A 83 3.77 1.36 12.87
CA LEU A 83 3.55 2.43 11.89
C LEU A 83 2.48 3.43 12.32
N TYR A 84 1.47 2.95 13.03
CA TYR A 84 0.38 3.77 13.57
C TYR A 84 0.53 3.89 15.08
N GLN A 85 1.18 4.96 15.54
CA GLN A 85 1.21 5.34 16.95
C GLN A 85 -0.13 6.01 17.29
N GLY A 86 -1.12 5.20 17.63
CA GLY A 86 -2.45 5.64 18.02
C GLY A 86 -2.77 5.28 19.47
N PRO A 87 -3.87 5.80 20.03
CA PRO A 87 -4.36 5.39 21.34
C PRO A 87 -4.63 3.87 21.34
N LYS A 88 -4.40 3.26 22.50
CA LYS A 88 -4.71 1.83 22.66
C LYS A 88 -6.22 1.64 22.67
N PHE A 89 -6.75 1.09 21.59
CA PHE A 89 -8.16 0.76 21.49
C PHE A 89 -8.42 -0.55 22.23
N GLN A 90 -9.47 -0.55 23.05
CA GLN A 90 -9.97 -1.75 23.74
C GLN A 90 -11.42 -1.93 23.32
N LEU A 91 -11.79 -3.14 22.96
CA LEU A 91 -13.18 -3.52 22.70
C LEU A 91 -13.91 -3.58 24.07
N ASN A 92 -14.78 -2.60 24.32
CA ASN A 92 -15.54 -2.52 25.55
C ASN A 92 -16.87 -3.27 25.49
N SER A 93 -17.39 -3.51 24.28
CA SER A 93 -18.69 -4.18 24.08
C SER A 93 -18.76 -4.91 22.75
N SER A 94 -19.46 -6.04 22.73
CA SER A 94 -19.77 -6.79 21.49
C SER A 94 -20.62 -5.99 20.49
N TRP A 95 -21.36 -4.97 20.94
CA TRP A 95 -22.14 -4.09 20.09
C TRP A 95 -21.28 -3.22 19.16
N GLU A 96 -20.02 -3.00 19.49
CA GLU A 96 -19.06 -2.29 18.62
C GLU A 96 -18.77 -3.03 17.31
N MET A 97 -19.06 -4.33 17.24
CA MET A 97 -18.94 -5.12 16.01
C MET A 97 -19.91 -4.65 14.92
N GLY A 98 -21.06 -4.08 15.27
CA GLY A 98 -22.05 -3.58 14.31
C GLY A 98 -21.51 -2.47 13.39
N PRO A 99 -20.98 -1.37 13.94
CA PRO A 99 -20.30 -0.34 13.17
C PRO A 99 -19.14 -0.86 12.30
N TYR A 100 -18.34 -1.83 12.78
CA TYR A 100 -17.26 -2.41 11.99
C TYR A 100 -17.79 -3.23 10.79
N LEU A 101 -18.88 -3.98 10.99
CA LEU A 101 -19.54 -4.69 9.88
C LEU A 101 -20.04 -3.71 8.83
N LEU A 102 -20.70 -2.63 9.26
CA LEU A 102 -21.19 -1.59 8.37
C LEU A 102 -20.05 -0.93 7.61
N LEU A 103 -18.94 -0.61 8.29
CA LEU A 103 -17.75 -0.06 7.67
C LEU A 103 -17.17 -1.00 6.61
N GLY A 104 -17.11 -2.31 6.90
CA GLY A 104 -16.65 -3.32 5.94
C GLY A 104 -17.54 -3.39 4.69
N LEU A 105 -18.86 -3.36 4.85
CA LEU A 105 -19.81 -3.33 3.74
C LEU A 105 -19.68 -2.07 2.90
N LEU A 106 -19.56 -0.90 3.53
CA LEU A 106 -19.35 0.38 2.83
C LEU A 106 -18.01 0.39 2.08
N ALA A 107 -16.93 -0.07 2.69
CA ALA A 107 -15.63 -0.17 2.05
C ALA A 107 -15.68 -1.13 0.85
N GLY A 108 -16.33 -2.28 0.99
CA GLY A 108 -16.54 -3.24 -0.10
C GLY A 108 -17.36 -2.68 -1.25
N ALA A 109 -18.37 -1.87 -0.97
CA ALA A 109 -19.19 -1.20 -1.99
C ALA A 109 -18.42 -0.05 -2.70
N LEU A 110 -17.57 0.66 -1.97
CA LEU A 110 -16.78 1.78 -2.51
C LEU A 110 -15.56 1.31 -3.31
N ALA A 111 -14.98 0.15 -2.99
CA ALA A 111 -13.79 -0.36 -3.67
C ALA A 111 -13.94 -0.46 -5.21
N PRO A 112 -15.00 -1.06 -5.78
CA PRO A 112 -15.18 -1.10 -7.23
C PRO A 112 -15.41 0.29 -7.84
N VAL A 113 -16.01 1.23 -7.10
CA VAL A 113 -16.18 2.63 -7.56
C VAL A 113 -14.83 3.30 -7.68
N PHE A 114 -13.97 3.14 -6.67
CA PHE A 114 -12.59 3.63 -6.70
C PHE A 114 -11.79 3.04 -7.86
N LEU A 115 -11.82 1.73 -8.06
CA LEU A 115 -11.13 1.09 -9.19
C LEU A 115 -11.62 1.57 -10.56
N ARG A 116 -12.94 1.78 -10.70
CA ARG A 116 -13.50 2.34 -11.94
C ARG A 116 -13.03 3.78 -12.17
N SER A 117 -12.91 4.58 -11.11
CA SER A 117 -12.41 5.96 -11.22
C SER A 117 -10.95 5.99 -11.66
N LEU A 118 -10.11 5.09 -11.15
CA LEU A 118 -8.71 4.97 -11.59
C LEU A 118 -8.62 4.60 -13.07
N ARG A 119 -9.38 3.60 -13.52
CA ARG A 119 -9.42 3.19 -14.94
C ARG A 119 -9.92 4.33 -15.85
N ARG A 120 -10.93 5.09 -15.41
CA ARG A 120 -11.41 6.26 -16.17
C ARG A 120 -10.36 7.35 -16.26
N ALA A 121 -9.66 7.62 -15.16
CA ALA A 121 -8.56 8.59 -15.18
C ALA A 121 -7.47 8.16 -16.17
N GLU A 122 -7.06 6.89 -16.16
CA GLU A 122 -6.10 6.34 -17.13
C GLU A 122 -6.58 6.54 -18.57
N THR A 123 -7.85 6.19 -18.84
CA THR A 123 -8.43 6.37 -20.20
C THR A 123 -8.41 7.84 -20.62
N LEU A 124 -8.81 8.76 -19.75
CA LEU A 124 -8.80 10.19 -20.03
C LEU A 124 -7.39 10.70 -20.35
N PHE A 125 -6.37 10.28 -19.58
CA PHE A 125 -4.99 10.67 -19.86
C PHE A 125 -4.47 10.08 -21.18
N VAL A 126 -4.85 8.84 -21.52
CA VAL A 126 -4.48 8.20 -22.78
C VAL A 126 -5.15 8.92 -23.97
N GLU A 127 -6.41 9.33 -23.85
CA GLU A 127 -7.15 10.06 -24.88
C GLU A 127 -6.55 11.43 -25.21
N THR A 128 -5.77 12.04 -24.31
CA THR A 128 -5.06 13.30 -24.60
C THR A 128 -4.02 13.17 -25.71
N LYS A 129 -3.64 11.93 -26.07
CA LYS A 129 -2.59 11.64 -27.08
C LYS A 129 -1.23 12.28 -26.77
N LEU A 130 -1.03 12.77 -25.57
CA LEU A 130 0.24 13.33 -25.13
C LEU A 130 1.30 12.24 -24.99
N PRO A 131 2.58 12.54 -25.26
CA PRO A 131 3.67 11.64 -24.94
C PRO A 131 3.72 11.39 -23.42
N LEU A 132 4.33 10.28 -23.00
CA LEU A 132 4.39 9.88 -21.58
C LEU A 132 4.87 11.04 -20.67
N ILE A 133 5.91 11.76 -21.11
CA ILE A 133 6.44 12.92 -20.35
C ILE A 133 5.35 13.99 -20.15
N GLY A 134 4.58 14.31 -21.19
CA GLY A 134 3.49 15.29 -21.10
C GLY A 134 2.38 14.86 -20.15
N ARG A 135 2.01 13.57 -20.15
CA ARG A 135 1.01 13.01 -19.23
C ARG A 135 1.50 13.06 -17.78
N LEU A 136 2.76 12.67 -17.53
CA LEU A 136 3.38 12.73 -16.20
C LEU A 136 3.46 14.17 -15.68
N THR A 137 3.83 15.13 -16.55
CA THR A 137 3.88 16.55 -16.20
C THR A 137 2.49 17.07 -15.83
N LEU A 138 1.47 16.75 -16.64
CA LEU A 138 0.09 17.16 -16.35
C LEU A 138 -0.42 16.55 -15.04
N GLY A 139 -0.21 15.25 -14.83
CA GLY A 139 -0.56 14.57 -13.59
C GLY A 139 0.14 15.18 -12.37
N GLY A 140 1.44 15.45 -12.50
CA GLY A 140 2.23 16.09 -11.45
C GLY A 140 1.75 17.51 -11.10
N LEU A 141 1.39 18.30 -12.12
CA LEU A 141 0.83 19.64 -11.91
C LEU A 141 -0.52 19.59 -11.20
N LEU A 142 -1.41 18.66 -11.56
CA LEU A 142 -2.69 18.47 -10.89
C LEU A 142 -2.51 18.07 -9.42
N VAL A 143 -1.65 17.09 -9.16
CA VAL A 143 -1.35 16.65 -7.79
C VAL A 143 -0.69 17.77 -7.00
N GLY A 144 0.27 18.49 -7.58
CA GLY A 144 0.94 19.63 -6.96
C GLY A 144 -0.03 20.75 -6.64
N GLY A 145 -0.96 21.09 -7.55
CA GLY A 145 -2.01 22.09 -7.31
C GLY A 145 -2.95 21.71 -6.15
N ILE A 146 -3.31 20.43 -6.02
CA ILE A 146 -4.08 19.95 -4.87
C ILE A 146 -3.24 20.04 -3.59
N ALA A 147 -1.97 19.63 -3.66
CA ALA A 147 -1.08 19.58 -2.50
C ALA A 147 -0.76 20.97 -1.90
N ILE A 148 -0.79 22.03 -2.69
CA ILE A 148 -0.63 23.41 -2.19
C ILE A 148 -1.74 23.77 -1.21
N ASN A 149 -2.98 23.34 -1.47
CA ASN A 149 -4.13 23.65 -0.61
C ASN A 149 -4.37 22.61 0.48
N VAL A 150 -4.02 21.35 0.21
CA VAL A 150 -4.24 20.19 1.09
C VAL A 150 -2.95 19.37 1.15
N PRO A 151 -1.93 19.79 1.92
CA PRO A 151 -0.65 19.10 2.01
C PRO A 151 -0.75 17.67 2.54
N GLU A 152 -1.83 17.33 3.24
CA GLU A 152 -2.16 16.00 3.76
C GLU A 152 -2.36 14.96 2.63
N VAL A 153 -2.53 15.41 1.40
CA VAL A 153 -2.63 14.54 0.23
C VAL A 153 -1.27 13.90 -0.12
N CYS A 154 -0.17 14.53 0.26
CA CYS A 154 1.17 14.03 -0.03
C CYS A 154 1.51 12.76 0.76
N GLY A 155 2.35 11.92 0.16
CA GLY A 155 2.88 10.71 0.78
C GLY A 155 1.83 9.63 1.05
N ASN A 156 2.18 8.69 1.91
CA ASN A 156 1.35 7.51 2.23
C ASN A 156 0.17 7.82 3.16
N GLY A 157 0.13 9.01 3.77
CA GLY A 157 -0.94 9.43 4.66
C GLY A 157 -0.85 8.88 6.08
N TYR A 158 0.30 8.35 6.51
CA TYR A 158 0.48 7.84 7.88
C TYR A 158 0.28 8.91 8.95
N SER A 159 0.83 10.10 8.76
CA SER A 159 0.64 11.25 9.66
C SER A 159 -0.83 11.64 9.77
N VAL A 160 -1.54 11.66 8.66
CA VAL A 160 -2.97 11.97 8.61
C VAL A 160 -3.78 10.93 9.40
N ILE A 161 -3.47 9.63 9.23
CA ILE A 161 -4.14 8.57 9.99
C ILE A 161 -3.87 8.70 11.49
N VAL A 162 -2.64 9.00 11.89
CA VAL A 162 -2.30 9.26 13.30
C VAL A 162 -3.05 10.47 13.86
N ASP A 163 -3.17 11.54 13.09
CA ASP A 163 -3.93 12.73 13.49
C ASP A 163 -5.44 12.46 13.59
N ILE A 164 -5.98 11.62 12.71
CA ILE A 164 -7.36 11.12 12.80
C ILE A 164 -7.56 10.32 14.09
N LEU A 165 -6.68 9.35 14.37
CA LEU A 165 -6.77 8.49 15.55
C LEU A 165 -6.64 9.28 16.85
N ASN A 166 -5.91 10.41 16.85
CA ASN A 166 -5.78 11.32 17.97
C ASN A 166 -6.89 12.39 18.03
N GLY A 167 -7.89 12.34 17.15
CA GLY A 167 -9.02 13.26 17.14
C GLY A 167 -8.68 14.69 16.75
N ARG A 168 -7.55 14.93 16.08
CA ARG A 168 -7.09 16.27 15.71
C ARG A 168 -7.80 16.83 14.47
N ILE A 169 -8.45 16.00 13.69
CA ILE A 169 -9.10 16.38 12.43
C ILE A 169 -10.61 16.28 12.60
N VAL A 170 -11.33 17.36 12.30
CA VAL A 170 -12.80 17.38 12.33
C VAL A 170 -13.36 16.59 11.16
N TRP A 171 -14.47 15.88 11.35
CA TRP A 171 -15.08 14.97 10.37
C TRP A 171 -15.34 15.61 8.99
N LEU A 172 -15.63 16.91 8.93
CA LEU A 172 -15.82 17.64 7.67
C LEU A 172 -14.49 17.76 6.89
N GLY A 173 -13.37 17.98 7.60
CA GLY A 173 -12.03 17.99 7.03
C GLY A 173 -11.63 16.61 6.47
N LEU A 174 -12.06 15.52 7.12
CA LEU A 174 -11.78 14.17 6.66
C LEU A 174 -12.37 13.89 5.28
N ILE A 175 -13.61 14.31 5.03
CA ILE A 175 -14.26 14.17 3.73
C ILE A 175 -13.48 14.94 2.66
N GLY A 176 -13.05 16.16 2.96
CA GLY A 176 -12.25 17.00 2.06
C GLY A 176 -10.92 16.33 1.72
N ILE A 177 -10.17 15.87 2.71
CA ILE A 177 -8.90 15.15 2.53
C ILE A 177 -9.11 13.87 1.72
N MET A 178 -10.16 13.10 2.01
CA MET A 178 -10.49 11.86 1.31
C MET A 178 -10.74 12.10 -0.19
N VAL A 179 -11.55 13.11 -0.52
CA VAL A 179 -11.85 13.47 -1.92
C VAL A 179 -10.60 13.97 -2.64
N CYS A 180 -9.83 14.86 -2.01
CA CYS A 180 -8.58 15.38 -2.57
C CYS A 180 -7.55 14.25 -2.78
N LYS A 181 -7.42 13.33 -1.81
CA LYS A 181 -6.55 12.15 -1.91
C LYS A 181 -6.98 11.23 -3.04
N TRP A 182 -8.30 11.00 -3.19
CA TRP A 182 -8.84 10.21 -4.29
C TRP A 182 -8.50 10.81 -5.65
N LEU A 183 -8.73 12.11 -5.83
CA LEU A 183 -8.43 12.83 -7.07
C LEU A 183 -6.93 12.83 -7.38
N ALA A 184 -6.09 13.08 -6.39
CA ALA A 184 -4.65 13.06 -6.55
C ALA A 184 -4.13 11.67 -6.94
N THR A 185 -4.64 10.62 -6.28
CA THR A 185 -4.28 9.24 -6.62
C THR A 185 -4.74 8.87 -8.02
N ALA A 186 -5.97 9.24 -8.41
CA ALA A 186 -6.49 9.01 -9.75
C ALA A 186 -5.67 9.74 -10.82
N SER A 187 -5.24 10.98 -10.54
CA SER A 187 -4.39 11.76 -11.44
C SER A 187 -2.98 11.17 -11.56
N SER A 188 -2.38 10.74 -10.46
CA SER A 188 -1.05 10.12 -10.44
C SER A 188 -1.06 8.80 -11.22
N VAL A 189 -1.94 7.86 -10.85
CA VAL A 189 -2.04 6.56 -11.52
C VAL A 189 -2.46 6.72 -12.99
N GLY A 190 -3.42 7.61 -13.27
CA GLY A 190 -3.91 7.87 -14.64
C GLY A 190 -2.84 8.44 -15.55
N SER A 191 -1.93 9.27 -15.02
CA SER A 191 -0.82 9.84 -15.82
C SER A 191 0.27 8.81 -16.14
N GLY A 192 0.30 7.66 -15.46
CA GLY A 192 1.27 6.60 -15.66
C GLY A 192 2.45 6.63 -14.67
N ALA A 193 2.28 7.30 -13.51
CA ALA A 193 3.26 7.35 -12.43
C ALA A 193 3.16 6.14 -11.51
#